data_aef361d7ee888df61f810cbd61b8a811
#
_entry.id   aef361d7ee888df61f810cbd61b8a811
#
_cell.length_a   1.000
_cell.length_b   1.000
_cell.length_c   1.000
_cell.angle_alpha   90.00
_cell.angle_beta   90.00
_cell.angle_gamma   90.00
#
_symmetry.space_group_name_H-M   'P 1'
#
loop_
_entity.id
_entity.type
_entity.pdbx_description
1 polymer ?
#
loop_
_entity_poly.entity_id
_entity_poly.type
_entity_poly.pdbx_seq_one_letter_code
_entity_poly.pdbx_strand_id
1 'polypeptide(L)'
;MKKLIAALTVTGILLSGPLNSEAALGDRTLKANMKHQDVIQLQGLLQKKGFFNSSYRNAYFGKSTKRAVMNFQRKNGLRADGIVGSNTYKALGVTKTTSSKVKSASYGSVSSVISEAKKHTGTPYKWGGTTPSGFDCSGFLQYAFKKGAGVSIPRTVAEIYKTGTKVSSLKKGDLVFFETYKKGASHAGIYLGGNQFIHASSSNGVSISSMNNSYWSKRYIGAKRIMN
;
A
#
# COMPACT_ATOMS: atom_id res chain seq x y z
N MET A 1 21.72 63.43 -16.91
CA MET A 1 21.38 62.18 -17.64
C MET A 1 21.08 61.09 -16.60
N LYS A 2 19.82 60.90 -16.29
CA LYS A 2 19.35 59.92 -15.30
C LYS A 2 18.95 58.65 -16.05
N LYS A 3 19.64 57.52 -15.75
CA LYS A 3 19.30 56.21 -16.29
C LYS A 3 18.19 55.59 -15.42
N LEU A 4 17.02 55.38 -16.02
CA LEU A 4 15.96 54.59 -15.43
C LEU A 4 16.30 53.09 -15.60
N ILE A 5 16.37 52.37 -14.49
CA ILE A 5 16.46 50.92 -14.46
C ILE A 5 15.03 50.41 -14.28
N ALA A 6 14.47 49.79 -15.33
CA ALA A 6 13.17 49.12 -15.26
C ALA A 6 13.36 47.75 -14.58
N ALA A 7 12.77 47.58 -13.42
CA ALA A 7 12.68 46.28 -12.74
C ALA A 7 11.54 45.47 -13.37
N LEU A 8 11.90 44.37 -14.03
CA LEU A 8 10.93 43.37 -14.53
C LEU A 8 10.49 42.49 -13.35
N THR A 9 9.27 42.71 -12.83
CA THR A 9 8.64 41.80 -11.89
C THR A 9 8.05 40.60 -12.64
N VAL A 10 8.74 39.46 -12.54
CA VAL A 10 8.18 38.15 -12.97
C VAL A 10 7.15 37.71 -11.96
N THR A 11 5.88 37.89 -12.28
CA THR A 11 4.75 37.37 -11.51
C THR A 11 4.65 35.87 -11.78
N GLY A 12 5.29 35.07 -10.94
CA GLY A 12 5.12 33.62 -10.94
C GLY A 12 3.71 33.25 -10.50
N ILE A 13 2.88 32.80 -11.44
CA ILE A 13 1.59 32.18 -11.13
C ILE A 13 1.89 30.81 -10.49
N LEU A 14 1.82 30.74 -9.17
CA LEU A 14 1.74 29.50 -8.43
C LEU A 14 0.38 28.85 -8.74
N LEU A 15 0.34 27.93 -9.70
CA LEU A 15 -0.78 27.00 -9.83
C LEU A 15 -0.73 26.04 -8.61
N SER A 16 -1.31 26.48 -7.52
CA SER A 16 -1.70 25.62 -6.40
C SER A 16 -2.91 24.80 -6.85
N GLY A 17 -2.66 23.66 -7.51
CA GLY A 17 -3.67 22.61 -7.63
C GLY A 17 -4.09 22.17 -6.22
N PRO A 18 -5.34 21.70 -6.01
CA PRO A 18 -5.79 21.27 -4.70
C PRO A 18 -4.87 20.13 -4.24
N LEU A 19 -4.05 20.37 -3.22
CA LEU A 19 -3.45 19.33 -2.41
C LEU A 19 -4.64 18.58 -1.80
N ASN A 20 -4.99 17.42 -2.37
CA ASN A 20 -5.88 16.49 -1.71
C ASN A 20 -5.21 16.11 -0.38
N SER A 21 -5.54 16.85 0.66
CA SER A 21 -5.27 16.50 2.03
C SER A 21 -5.95 15.14 2.25
N GLU A 22 -5.16 14.06 2.30
CA GLU A 22 -5.68 12.76 2.75
C GLU A 22 -6.20 12.98 4.17
N ALA A 23 -7.52 12.90 4.30
CA ALA A 23 -8.19 13.04 5.59
C ALA A 23 -7.61 12.00 6.56
N ALA A 24 -7.26 12.43 7.77
CA ALA A 24 -6.71 11.54 8.79
C ALA A 24 -7.74 10.47 9.21
N LEU A 25 -7.27 9.31 9.67
CA LEU A 25 -8.17 8.30 10.23
C LEU A 25 -9.04 8.92 11.33
N GLY A 26 -10.35 8.83 11.19
CA GLY A 26 -11.33 9.46 12.07
C GLY A 26 -12.14 10.58 11.41
N ASP A 27 -11.70 11.08 10.25
CA ASP A 27 -12.41 12.14 9.53
C ASP A 27 -13.58 11.61 8.70
N ARG A 28 -13.56 10.33 8.34
CA ARG A 28 -14.65 9.70 7.59
C ARG A 28 -15.25 8.51 8.31
N THR A 29 -16.54 8.30 8.12
CA THR A 29 -17.21 7.06 8.54
C THR A 29 -16.81 5.91 7.65
N LEU A 30 -16.38 4.78 8.24
CA LEU A 30 -16.07 3.55 7.50
C LEU A 30 -17.18 2.52 7.70
N LYS A 31 -17.59 1.85 6.61
CA LYS A 31 -18.66 0.83 6.61
C LYS A 31 -18.37 -0.27 5.58
N ALA A 32 -19.12 -1.36 5.67
CA ALA A 32 -18.98 -2.50 4.76
C ALA A 32 -19.00 -2.08 3.27
N ASN A 33 -18.23 -2.79 2.47
CA ASN A 33 -18.03 -2.62 1.03
C ASN A 33 -17.21 -1.37 0.63
N MET A 34 -16.75 -0.56 1.59
CA MET A 34 -15.83 0.54 1.27
C MET A 34 -14.43 0.01 0.95
N LYS A 35 -13.79 0.68 -0.01
CA LYS A 35 -12.36 0.51 -0.33
C LYS A 35 -11.64 1.81 -0.02
N HIS A 36 -10.82 1.83 1.04
CA HIS A 36 -10.07 3.02 1.46
C HIS A 36 -8.86 2.63 2.31
N GLN A 37 -7.80 3.46 2.30
CA GLN A 37 -6.60 3.25 3.12
C GLN A 37 -6.92 3.20 4.62
N ASP A 38 -7.88 3.99 5.09
CA ASP A 38 -8.32 4.01 6.48
C ASP A 38 -8.80 2.62 6.95
N VAL A 39 -9.25 1.77 6.03
CA VAL A 39 -9.65 0.39 6.36
C VAL A 39 -8.45 -0.46 6.79
N ILE A 40 -7.29 -0.27 6.16
CA ILE A 40 -6.05 -0.94 6.58
C ILE A 40 -5.65 -0.49 7.98
N GLN A 41 -5.76 0.82 8.24
CA GLN A 41 -5.45 1.39 9.55
C GLN A 41 -6.41 0.86 10.62
N LEU A 42 -7.70 0.86 10.32
CA LEU A 42 -8.74 0.29 11.18
C LEU A 42 -8.46 -1.19 11.50
N GLN A 43 -8.18 -2.01 10.49
CA GLN A 43 -7.84 -3.44 10.67
C GLN A 43 -6.61 -3.60 11.57
N GLY A 44 -5.59 -2.74 11.43
CA GLY A 44 -4.41 -2.72 12.28
C GLY A 44 -4.72 -2.38 13.74
N LEU A 45 -5.60 -1.40 13.99
CA LEU A 45 -6.04 -1.04 15.33
C LEU A 45 -6.85 -2.18 15.97
N LEU A 46 -7.79 -2.76 15.23
CA LEU A 46 -8.59 -3.89 15.69
C LEU A 46 -7.72 -5.12 15.96
N GLN A 47 -6.68 -5.37 15.17
CA GLN A 47 -5.72 -6.45 15.38
C GLN A 47 -4.92 -6.25 16.68
N LYS A 48 -4.40 -5.03 16.91
CA LYS A 48 -3.68 -4.68 18.14
C LYS A 48 -4.54 -4.85 19.40
N LYS A 49 -5.87 -4.67 19.26
CA LYS A 49 -6.84 -4.84 20.36
C LYS A 49 -7.43 -6.27 20.43
N GLY A 50 -6.96 -7.22 19.61
CA GLY A 50 -7.38 -8.63 19.63
C GLY A 50 -8.71 -8.92 18.93
N PHE A 51 -9.27 -7.98 18.16
CA PHE A 51 -10.58 -8.16 17.50
C PHE A 51 -10.48 -8.55 16.02
N PHE A 52 -9.29 -8.47 15.40
CA PHE A 52 -9.08 -8.82 14.00
C PHE A 52 -7.92 -9.82 13.88
N ASN A 53 -8.25 -11.09 13.64
CA ASN A 53 -7.30 -12.21 13.67
C ASN A 53 -6.71 -12.56 12.30
N SER A 54 -6.93 -11.74 11.27
CA SER A 54 -6.33 -11.98 9.97
C SER A 54 -4.87 -11.50 9.95
N SER A 55 -3.96 -12.34 9.53
CA SER A 55 -2.57 -11.96 9.23
C SER A 55 -2.47 -11.01 8.01
N TYR A 56 -3.53 -10.93 7.23
CA TYR A 56 -3.65 -10.11 6.03
C TYR A 56 -4.59 -8.94 6.26
N ARG A 57 -4.10 -7.72 5.98
CA ARG A 57 -4.86 -6.46 6.01
C ARG A 57 -4.90 -5.85 4.62
N ASN A 58 -6.05 -5.33 4.22
CA ASN A 58 -6.24 -4.70 2.92
C ASN A 58 -7.18 -3.49 3.00
N ALA A 59 -7.25 -2.73 1.91
CA ALA A 59 -8.07 -1.52 1.86
C ALA A 59 -9.59 -1.80 1.76
N TYR A 60 -10.05 -3.06 1.77
CA TYR A 60 -11.46 -3.42 1.61
C TYR A 60 -12.12 -3.75 2.96
N PHE A 61 -13.20 -3.06 3.26
CA PHE A 61 -14.04 -3.30 4.44
C PHE A 61 -14.99 -4.49 4.18
N GLY A 62 -14.42 -5.69 4.22
CA GLY A 62 -15.13 -6.94 3.98
C GLY A 62 -15.90 -7.46 5.19
N LYS A 63 -16.46 -8.66 5.06
CA LYS A 63 -17.24 -9.35 6.13
C LYS A 63 -16.42 -9.55 7.41
N SER A 64 -15.14 -9.91 7.29
CA SER A 64 -14.22 -10.11 8.43
C SER A 64 -14.00 -8.80 9.19
N THR A 65 -13.77 -7.69 8.49
CA THR A 65 -13.59 -6.36 9.08
C THR A 65 -14.89 -5.92 9.78
N LYS A 66 -16.06 -6.10 9.14
CA LYS A 66 -17.35 -5.79 9.76
C LYS A 66 -17.56 -6.56 11.06
N ARG A 67 -17.29 -7.87 11.06
CA ARG A 67 -17.43 -8.72 12.25
C ARG A 67 -16.50 -8.25 13.38
N ALA A 68 -15.25 -7.93 13.05
CA ALA A 68 -14.28 -7.41 14.01
C ALA A 68 -14.73 -6.09 14.64
N VAL A 69 -15.26 -5.17 13.84
CA VAL A 69 -15.83 -3.90 14.31
C VAL A 69 -17.01 -4.15 15.24
N MET A 70 -17.96 -5.01 14.86
CA MET A 70 -19.13 -5.32 15.70
C MET A 70 -18.73 -5.96 17.03
N ASN A 71 -17.74 -6.86 17.03
CA ASN A 71 -17.23 -7.48 18.26
C ASN A 71 -16.56 -6.42 19.16
N PHE A 72 -15.76 -5.54 18.58
CA PHE A 72 -15.15 -4.44 19.29
C PHE A 72 -16.20 -3.49 19.88
N GLN A 73 -17.22 -3.13 19.10
CA GLN A 73 -18.32 -2.27 19.54
C GLN A 73 -19.06 -2.87 20.75
N ARG A 74 -19.45 -4.16 20.68
CA ARG A 74 -20.11 -4.87 21.81
C ARG A 74 -19.26 -4.84 23.07
N LYS A 75 -17.97 -5.15 22.95
CA LYS A 75 -17.06 -5.19 24.10
C LYS A 75 -16.88 -3.80 24.75
N ASN A 76 -17.09 -2.73 24.00
CA ASN A 76 -16.96 -1.34 24.49
C ASN A 76 -18.32 -0.66 24.74
N GLY A 77 -19.41 -1.41 24.85
CA GLY A 77 -20.75 -0.85 25.15
C GLY A 77 -21.32 0.05 24.06
N LEU A 78 -20.84 -0.11 22.81
CA LEU A 78 -21.33 0.64 21.67
C LEU A 78 -22.40 -0.14 20.90
N ARG A 79 -23.25 0.57 20.15
CA ARG A 79 -24.14 -0.06 19.17
C ARG A 79 -23.31 -0.85 18.15
N ALA A 80 -23.54 -2.17 18.08
CA ALA A 80 -22.78 -3.08 17.23
C ALA A 80 -23.36 -3.14 15.81
N ASP A 81 -23.32 -2.02 15.08
CA ASP A 81 -23.83 -1.88 13.72
C ASP A 81 -22.77 -2.18 12.64
N GLY A 82 -21.51 -2.29 13.05
CA GLY A 82 -20.38 -2.49 12.14
C GLY A 82 -19.99 -1.25 11.37
N ILE A 83 -20.44 -0.06 11.80
CA ILE A 83 -20.10 1.23 11.22
C ILE A 83 -19.09 1.93 12.13
N VAL A 84 -17.99 2.38 11.58
CA VAL A 84 -16.94 3.08 12.34
C VAL A 84 -17.15 4.58 12.22
N GLY A 85 -17.98 5.11 13.09
CA GLY A 85 -18.20 6.54 13.26
C GLY A 85 -17.43 7.11 14.45
N SER A 86 -17.72 8.36 14.83
CA SER A 86 -17.01 9.12 15.87
C SER A 86 -16.89 8.36 17.22
N ASN A 87 -17.96 7.72 17.67
CA ASN A 87 -17.96 6.97 18.93
C ASN A 87 -17.06 5.72 18.86
N THR A 88 -17.06 5.01 17.73
CA THR A 88 -16.19 3.86 17.51
C THR A 88 -14.73 4.32 17.40
N TYR A 89 -14.44 5.41 16.73
CA TYR A 89 -13.10 5.99 16.68
C TYR A 89 -12.61 6.40 18.06
N LYS A 90 -13.43 7.08 18.84
CA LYS A 90 -13.09 7.46 20.23
C LYS A 90 -12.73 6.23 21.08
N ALA A 91 -13.52 5.16 21.01
CA ALA A 91 -13.22 3.91 21.71
C ALA A 91 -11.97 3.19 21.20
N LEU A 92 -11.66 3.33 19.91
CA LEU A 92 -10.40 2.83 19.31
C LEU A 92 -9.18 3.64 19.77
N GLY A 93 -9.36 4.82 20.40
CA GLY A 93 -8.30 5.75 20.78
C GLY A 93 -7.87 6.65 19.61
N VAL A 94 -8.73 6.82 18.61
CA VAL A 94 -8.53 7.76 17.51
C VAL A 94 -9.16 9.09 17.89
N THR A 95 -8.34 10.07 18.24
CA THR A 95 -8.78 11.45 18.49
C THR A 95 -8.70 12.24 17.20
N LYS A 96 -9.72 13.07 16.91
CA LYS A 96 -9.61 14.07 15.83
C LYS A 96 -8.48 15.03 16.18
N THR A 97 -7.41 14.97 15.45
CA THR A 97 -6.29 15.89 15.66
C THR A 97 -6.49 17.11 14.77
N THR A 98 -6.97 18.21 15.34
CA THR A 98 -6.69 19.54 14.79
C THR A 98 -5.18 19.70 14.80
N SER A 99 -4.60 19.72 13.63
CA SER A 99 -3.21 20.05 13.28
C SER A 99 -2.28 20.35 14.46
N SER A 100 -1.58 19.34 14.97
CA SER A 100 -0.28 19.51 15.61
C SER A 100 0.46 18.17 15.63
N LYS A 101 1.69 18.26 15.22
CA LYS A 101 2.78 17.28 15.08
C LYS A 101 2.76 16.14 16.11
N VAL A 102 2.00 15.08 15.84
CA VAL A 102 2.16 13.82 16.56
C VAL A 102 2.75 12.82 15.56
N LYS A 103 3.86 12.18 15.95
CA LYS A 103 4.40 11.02 15.23
C LYS A 103 3.31 9.94 15.16
N SER A 104 2.44 10.03 14.16
CA SER A 104 1.56 8.93 13.80
C SER A 104 2.45 7.78 13.39
N ALA A 105 2.18 6.59 13.90
CA ALA A 105 2.66 5.37 13.27
C ALA A 105 2.09 5.39 11.84
N SER A 106 2.86 5.99 10.94
CA SER A 106 2.53 6.20 9.54
C SER A 106 2.32 4.82 8.93
N TYR A 107 1.08 4.45 8.66
CA TYR A 107 0.84 3.43 7.66
C TYR A 107 1.31 4.04 6.33
N GLY A 108 2.41 3.52 5.82
CA GLY A 108 3.12 4.12 4.70
C GLY A 108 2.28 4.18 3.43
N SER A 109 2.57 5.16 2.64
CA SER A 109 1.99 5.36 1.31
C SER A 109 2.58 4.36 0.28
N VAL A 110 2.01 4.29 -0.90
CA VAL A 110 2.61 3.59 -2.05
C VAL A 110 4.07 4.04 -2.29
N SER A 111 4.33 5.35 -2.11
CA SER A 111 5.69 5.88 -2.21
C SER A 111 6.63 5.33 -1.15
N SER A 112 6.15 5.07 0.06
CA SER A 112 6.94 4.43 1.13
C SER A 112 7.25 2.97 0.82
N VAL A 113 6.30 2.21 0.23
CA VAL A 113 6.55 0.85 -0.25
C VAL A 113 7.63 0.83 -1.33
N ILE A 114 7.51 1.73 -2.33
CA ILE A 114 8.51 1.83 -3.41
C ILE A 114 9.88 2.27 -2.86
N SER A 115 9.89 3.23 -1.94
CA SER A 115 11.13 3.68 -1.29
C SER A 115 11.79 2.53 -0.53
N GLU A 116 11.02 1.78 0.24
CA GLU A 116 11.53 0.60 0.97
C GLU A 116 12.05 -0.47 -0.01
N ALA A 117 11.30 -0.80 -1.05
CA ALA A 117 11.72 -1.74 -2.07
C ALA A 117 13.08 -1.36 -2.70
N LYS A 118 13.27 -0.09 -3.04
CA LYS A 118 14.50 0.42 -3.68
C LYS A 118 15.73 0.34 -2.77
N LYS A 119 15.58 0.42 -1.45
CA LYS A 119 16.71 0.26 -0.50
C LYS A 119 17.36 -1.12 -0.59
N HIS A 120 16.63 -2.10 -1.08
CA HIS A 120 17.08 -3.49 -1.19
C HIS A 120 17.57 -3.86 -2.59
N THR A 121 17.73 -2.87 -3.50
CA THR A 121 18.36 -3.12 -4.82
C THR A 121 19.72 -3.76 -4.64
N GLY A 122 19.99 -4.84 -5.38
CA GLY A 122 21.22 -5.63 -5.28
C GLY A 122 21.18 -6.74 -4.23
N THR A 123 20.15 -6.82 -3.36
CA THR A 123 20.02 -7.97 -2.44
C THR A 123 19.92 -9.28 -3.23
N PRO A 124 20.72 -10.31 -2.91
CA PRO A 124 20.72 -11.58 -3.63
C PRO A 124 19.35 -12.27 -3.61
N TYR A 125 19.05 -13.02 -4.67
CA TYR A 125 17.92 -13.94 -4.68
C TYR A 125 18.20 -15.14 -3.78
N LYS A 126 17.22 -15.48 -2.95
CA LYS A 126 17.25 -16.71 -2.13
C LYS A 126 15.87 -17.34 -2.15
N TRP A 127 15.76 -18.57 -2.63
CA TRP A 127 14.49 -19.30 -2.63
C TRP A 127 13.94 -19.39 -1.20
N GLY A 128 12.66 -19.03 -1.01
CA GLY A 128 12.05 -18.96 0.32
C GLY A 128 12.48 -17.76 1.17
N GLY A 129 13.40 -16.92 0.68
CA GLY A 129 13.94 -15.77 1.42
C GLY A 129 12.94 -14.65 1.63
N THR A 130 12.92 -14.07 2.84
CA THR A 130 11.98 -13.01 3.26
C THR A 130 12.68 -11.86 3.99
N THR A 131 14.03 -11.84 3.98
CA THR A 131 14.84 -10.87 4.74
C THR A 131 15.90 -10.20 3.85
N PRO A 132 16.51 -9.10 4.28
CA PRO A 132 17.59 -8.43 3.54
C PRO A 132 18.84 -9.28 3.27
N SER A 133 18.99 -10.45 3.88
CA SER A 133 20.04 -11.43 3.56
C SER A 133 19.75 -12.24 2.29
N GLY A 134 18.57 -12.11 1.72
CA GLY A 134 18.13 -12.74 0.47
C GLY A 134 16.62 -12.83 0.39
N PHE A 135 16.08 -12.54 -0.79
CA PHE A 135 14.64 -12.56 -1.06
C PHE A 135 14.30 -13.51 -2.20
N ASP A 136 13.16 -14.20 -2.08
CA ASP A 136 12.42 -14.62 -3.27
C ASP A 136 11.45 -13.53 -3.72
N CYS A 137 10.78 -13.73 -4.87
CA CYS A 137 9.92 -12.72 -5.46
C CYS A 137 8.77 -12.28 -4.53
N SER A 138 8.08 -13.19 -3.87
CA SER A 138 6.97 -12.89 -2.96
C SER A 138 7.43 -12.43 -1.58
N GLY A 139 8.55 -12.95 -1.07
CA GLY A 139 9.16 -12.51 0.19
C GLY A 139 9.65 -11.07 0.12
N PHE A 140 10.22 -10.68 -1.02
CA PHE A 140 10.55 -9.29 -1.30
C PHE A 140 9.32 -8.37 -1.25
N LEU A 141 8.23 -8.77 -1.91
CA LEU A 141 6.97 -8.01 -1.88
C LEU A 141 6.41 -7.91 -0.46
N GLN A 142 6.38 -9.04 0.28
CA GLN A 142 5.94 -9.04 1.67
C GLN A 142 6.74 -8.06 2.52
N TYR A 143 8.05 -8.09 2.39
CA TYR A 143 8.96 -7.23 3.14
C TYR A 143 8.72 -5.75 2.81
N ALA A 144 8.68 -5.39 1.52
CA ALA A 144 8.49 -4.03 1.06
C ALA A 144 7.13 -3.45 1.53
N PHE A 145 6.04 -4.21 1.40
CA PHE A 145 4.72 -3.79 1.85
C PHE A 145 4.62 -3.71 3.38
N LYS A 146 5.21 -4.68 4.09
CA LYS A 146 5.19 -4.69 5.56
C LYS A 146 5.99 -3.54 6.15
N LYS A 147 7.21 -3.33 5.65
CA LYS A 147 8.12 -2.29 6.17
C LYS A 147 7.74 -0.90 5.67
N GLY A 148 7.38 -0.78 4.38
CA GLY A 148 7.05 0.51 3.78
C GLY A 148 5.67 1.02 4.16
N ALA A 149 4.69 0.14 4.37
CA ALA A 149 3.30 0.54 4.60
C ALA A 149 2.60 -0.17 5.76
N GLY A 150 3.24 -1.07 6.48
CA GLY A 150 2.59 -1.88 7.51
C GLY A 150 1.56 -2.88 6.97
N VAL A 151 1.51 -3.07 5.65
CA VAL A 151 0.56 -3.95 4.96
C VAL A 151 1.13 -5.36 4.88
N SER A 152 0.37 -6.35 5.35
CA SER A 152 0.72 -7.76 5.17
C SER A 152 0.01 -8.31 3.93
N ILE A 153 0.75 -9.01 3.09
CA ILE A 153 0.24 -9.72 1.91
C ILE A 153 0.55 -11.21 2.02
N PRO A 154 -0.16 -12.10 1.30
CA PRO A 154 0.07 -13.54 1.34
C PRO A 154 1.52 -13.93 1.00
N ARG A 155 1.91 -15.18 1.40
CA ARG A 155 3.30 -15.64 1.22
C ARG A 155 3.63 -15.98 -0.23
N THR A 156 2.71 -16.52 -0.99
CA THR A 156 2.98 -16.98 -2.35
C THR A 156 2.47 -16.02 -3.41
N VAL A 157 3.15 -15.95 -4.56
CA VAL A 157 2.73 -15.13 -5.71
C VAL A 157 1.31 -15.48 -6.14
N ALA A 158 0.95 -16.75 -6.18
CA ALA A 158 -0.38 -17.21 -6.59
C ALA A 158 -1.49 -16.72 -5.64
N GLU A 159 -1.23 -16.71 -4.32
CA GLU A 159 -2.17 -16.15 -3.35
C GLU A 159 -2.25 -14.63 -3.42
N ILE A 160 -1.10 -13.95 -3.62
CA ILE A 160 -1.08 -12.50 -3.82
C ILE A 160 -1.90 -12.11 -5.07
N TYR A 161 -1.81 -12.90 -6.15
CA TYR A 161 -2.58 -12.66 -7.37
C TYR A 161 -4.10 -12.77 -7.16
N LYS A 162 -4.55 -13.56 -6.18
CA LYS A 162 -5.97 -13.68 -5.80
C LYS A 162 -6.45 -12.50 -4.94
N THR A 163 -5.53 -11.71 -4.41
CA THR A 163 -5.83 -10.55 -3.54
C THR A 163 -5.78 -9.23 -4.31
N GLY A 164 -6.34 -8.18 -3.73
CA GLY A 164 -6.35 -6.86 -4.33
C GLY A 164 -7.37 -6.70 -5.48
N THR A 165 -7.38 -5.53 -6.05
CA THR A 165 -8.28 -5.17 -7.15
C THR A 165 -7.55 -5.37 -8.49
N LYS A 166 -8.17 -6.06 -9.45
CA LYS A 166 -7.66 -6.14 -10.83
C LYS A 166 -7.64 -4.73 -11.43
N VAL A 167 -6.56 -4.39 -12.13
CA VAL A 167 -6.41 -3.08 -12.78
C VAL A 167 -6.14 -3.24 -14.27
N SER A 168 -6.74 -2.37 -15.07
CA SER A 168 -6.51 -2.27 -16.51
C SER A 168 -5.51 -1.17 -16.86
N SER A 169 -5.35 -0.17 -15.99
CA SER A 169 -4.38 0.93 -16.13
C SER A 169 -3.43 0.94 -14.94
N LEU A 170 -2.15 0.70 -15.22
CA LEU A 170 -1.10 0.60 -14.21
C LEU A 170 -0.80 1.95 -13.56
N LYS A 171 -0.71 1.95 -12.23
CA LYS A 171 -0.20 3.06 -11.43
C LYS A 171 0.98 2.59 -10.58
N LYS A 172 1.88 3.49 -10.22
CA LYS A 172 2.99 3.19 -9.30
C LYS A 172 2.48 2.47 -8.06
N GLY A 173 3.15 1.38 -7.66
CA GLY A 173 2.77 0.54 -6.52
C GLY A 173 1.82 -0.62 -6.86
N ASP A 174 1.26 -0.68 -8.06
CA ASP A 174 0.53 -1.87 -8.49
C ASP A 174 1.49 -3.06 -8.57
N LEU A 175 1.00 -4.24 -8.22
CA LEU A 175 1.75 -5.47 -8.41
C LEU A 175 1.51 -5.99 -9.82
N VAL A 176 2.59 -6.23 -10.55
CA VAL A 176 2.59 -6.85 -11.88
C VAL A 176 2.97 -8.31 -11.76
N PHE A 177 2.28 -9.18 -12.49
CA PHE A 177 2.41 -10.63 -12.38
C PHE A 177 2.79 -11.26 -13.70
N PHE A 178 3.60 -12.32 -13.59
CA PHE A 178 4.15 -13.03 -14.74
C PHE A 178 4.06 -14.54 -14.56
N GLU A 179 3.83 -15.24 -15.66
CA GLU A 179 3.97 -16.67 -15.77
C GLU A 179 5.40 -17.01 -16.21
N THR A 180 6.22 -17.56 -15.30
CA THR A 180 7.65 -17.80 -15.55
C THR A 180 8.01 -19.29 -15.52
N TYR A 181 8.19 -19.86 -14.32
CA TYR A 181 8.66 -21.26 -14.16
C TYR A 181 7.51 -22.27 -14.03
N LYS A 182 6.29 -21.82 -13.86
CA LYS A 182 5.08 -22.67 -13.84
C LYS A 182 3.87 -21.88 -14.34
N LYS A 183 2.83 -22.61 -14.76
CA LYS A 183 1.56 -22.05 -15.23
C LYS A 183 0.90 -21.16 -14.17
N GLY A 184 0.36 -20.02 -14.60
CA GLY A 184 -0.27 -19.02 -13.74
C GLY A 184 0.73 -18.06 -13.08
N ALA A 185 0.26 -17.30 -12.11
CA ALA A 185 1.08 -16.30 -11.42
C ALA A 185 2.20 -16.97 -10.61
N SER A 186 3.41 -16.94 -11.14
CA SER A 186 4.59 -17.55 -10.55
C SER A 186 5.71 -16.57 -10.22
N HIS A 187 5.66 -15.35 -10.80
CA HIS A 187 6.55 -14.25 -10.49
C HIS A 187 5.80 -12.94 -10.38
N ALA A 188 6.32 -11.99 -9.59
CA ALA A 188 5.70 -10.69 -9.41
C ALA A 188 6.71 -9.61 -9.03
N GLY A 189 6.33 -8.34 -9.29
CA GLY A 189 7.09 -7.16 -8.90
C GLY A 189 6.19 -5.96 -8.64
N ILE A 190 6.79 -4.86 -8.15
CA ILE A 190 6.13 -3.59 -7.88
C ILE A 190 6.33 -2.67 -9.07
N TYR A 191 5.27 -2.22 -9.69
CA TYR A 191 5.33 -1.28 -10.81
C TYR A 191 5.80 0.11 -10.36
N LEU A 192 6.79 0.65 -11.04
CA LEU A 192 7.43 1.94 -10.72
C LEU A 192 6.95 3.10 -11.60
N GLY A 193 6.09 2.84 -12.59
CA GLY A 193 5.81 3.77 -13.67
C GLY A 193 6.80 3.64 -14.83
N GLY A 194 6.51 4.29 -15.98
CA GLY A 194 7.40 4.28 -17.13
C GLY A 194 7.74 2.89 -17.69
N ASN A 195 6.80 1.95 -17.61
CA ASN A 195 6.99 0.54 -17.97
C ASN A 195 8.13 -0.17 -17.22
N GLN A 196 8.43 0.26 -16.00
CA GLN A 196 9.44 -0.35 -15.13
C GLN A 196 8.79 -1.00 -13.91
N PHE A 197 9.40 -2.07 -13.40
CA PHE A 197 9.02 -2.71 -12.14
C PHE A 197 10.25 -3.19 -11.37
N ILE A 198 10.18 -3.20 -10.05
CA ILE A 198 11.21 -3.73 -9.16
C ILE A 198 10.77 -5.09 -8.63
N HIS A 199 11.66 -6.05 -8.65
CA HIS A 199 11.40 -7.44 -8.26
C HIS A 199 12.67 -8.14 -7.77
N ALA A 200 12.55 -9.27 -7.08
CA ALA A 200 13.68 -10.16 -6.79
C ALA A 200 13.82 -11.18 -7.94
N SER A 201 14.80 -10.93 -8.81
CA SER A 201 15.15 -11.80 -9.95
C SER A 201 16.07 -12.94 -9.49
N SER A 202 15.84 -14.16 -9.97
CA SER A 202 16.72 -15.30 -9.68
C SER A 202 18.16 -15.11 -10.20
N SER A 203 18.34 -14.32 -11.26
CA SER A 203 19.67 -14.07 -11.86
C SER A 203 20.38 -12.83 -11.31
N ASN A 204 19.62 -11.78 -10.93
CA ASN A 204 20.20 -10.47 -10.61
C ASN A 204 19.81 -9.97 -9.19
N GLY A 205 19.17 -10.83 -8.38
CA GLY A 205 18.64 -10.38 -7.10
C GLY A 205 17.57 -9.30 -7.25
N VAL A 206 17.44 -8.42 -6.26
CA VAL A 206 16.51 -7.31 -6.32
C VAL A 206 16.97 -6.27 -7.35
N SER A 207 16.22 -6.13 -8.42
CA SER A 207 16.59 -5.30 -9.56
C SER A 207 15.36 -4.67 -10.23
N ILE A 208 15.60 -3.68 -11.08
CA ILE A 208 14.57 -3.05 -11.89
C ILE A 208 14.62 -3.61 -13.30
N SER A 209 13.47 -4.03 -13.81
CA SER A 209 13.29 -4.53 -15.16
C SER A 209 12.25 -3.71 -15.94
N SER A 210 12.34 -3.76 -17.27
CA SER A 210 11.34 -3.15 -18.14
C SER A 210 10.23 -4.13 -18.49
N MET A 211 8.98 -3.69 -18.40
CA MET A 211 7.81 -4.43 -18.92
C MET A 211 7.89 -4.68 -20.43
N ASN A 212 8.65 -3.82 -21.16
CA ASN A 212 8.84 -3.92 -22.61
C ASN A 212 9.94 -4.94 -22.99
N ASN A 213 10.70 -5.45 -22.03
CA ASN A 213 11.67 -6.50 -22.27
C ASN A 213 10.97 -7.74 -22.84
N SER A 214 11.54 -8.35 -23.88
CA SER A 214 10.93 -9.50 -24.60
C SER A 214 10.63 -10.71 -23.72
N TYR A 215 11.41 -10.92 -22.64
CA TYR A 215 11.16 -11.97 -21.66
C TYR A 215 9.89 -11.66 -20.83
N TRP A 216 9.79 -10.43 -20.30
CA TRP A 216 8.70 -10.04 -19.40
C TRP A 216 7.39 -9.76 -20.12
N SER A 217 7.43 -9.10 -21.28
CA SER A 217 6.23 -8.78 -22.06
C SER A 217 5.44 -10.01 -22.48
N LYS A 218 6.13 -11.09 -22.89
CA LYS A 218 5.50 -12.35 -23.27
C LYS A 218 4.92 -13.14 -22.09
N ARG A 219 5.33 -12.83 -20.87
CA ARG A 219 4.96 -13.55 -19.64
C ARG A 219 4.01 -12.77 -18.73
N TYR A 220 3.70 -11.55 -19.09
CA TYR A 220 2.79 -10.70 -18.31
C TYR A 220 1.35 -11.25 -18.36
N ILE A 221 0.75 -11.47 -17.19
CA ILE A 221 -0.61 -12.05 -17.06
C ILE A 221 -1.59 -11.11 -16.36
N GLY A 222 -1.16 -9.93 -15.96
CA GLY A 222 -2.03 -8.94 -15.35
C GLY A 222 -1.46 -8.27 -14.12
N ALA A 223 -2.25 -7.36 -13.54
CA ALA A 223 -1.85 -6.60 -12.36
C ALA A 223 -2.94 -6.52 -11.30
N LYS A 224 -2.52 -6.28 -10.07
CA LYS A 224 -3.39 -6.08 -8.91
C LYS A 224 -2.97 -4.85 -8.12
N ARG A 225 -3.95 -4.08 -7.65
CA ARG A 225 -3.74 -2.98 -6.72
C ARG A 225 -4.06 -3.43 -5.31
N ILE A 226 -3.07 -3.34 -4.44
CA ILE A 226 -3.18 -3.71 -3.02
C ILE A 226 -3.53 -2.49 -2.16
N MET A 227 -2.99 -1.34 -2.55
CA MET A 227 -3.16 -0.05 -1.88
C MET A 227 -3.66 0.98 -2.90
N ASN A 228 -4.51 1.89 -2.46
CA ASN A 228 -4.98 3.03 -3.27
C ASN A 228 -4.20 4.28 -2.91
#